data_aec532949441420e796a89da0a9126a7
#
_entry.id   aec532949441420e796a89da0a9126a7
#
_cell.length_a   1.000
_cell.length_b   1.000
_cell.length_c   1.000
_cell.angle_alpha   90.00
_cell.angle_beta   90.00
_cell.angle_gamma   90.00
#
_symmetry.space_group_name_H-M   'P 1'
#
loop_
_entity.id
_entity.type
_entity.pdbx_description
1 polymer ?
#
loop_
_entity_poly.entity_id
_entity_poly.type
_entity_poly.pdbx_seq_one_letter_code
_entity_poly.pdbx_strand_id
1 'polypeptide(L)'
;MRFLATLAAAALLATTAEAETIRIGVTAGPHAEIMDVVKKVGAERGLDIKVVEFTDYVIPNQALALKDLEANSFQHEPYLKNQISKTGWKIVKVANTIGSPQGVYSQKYKKLADLPEGARVAIANDPSNGARGLMILALHGVIKLKDPNNVSSTIADITDNPKKLRFVELDAAQLPRALQDVDVVSINNNYAVQAGLNPATDAIARENPDGPWVNILAVREEDKDKPWVKQLIEAYHSEPVKAFLETRFKGTYLPTW
;
A
#
# COMPACT_ATOMS: atom_id res chain seq x y z
N MET A 1 -56.60 -35.77 -44.38
CA MET A 1 -55.53 -35.89 -43.34
C MET A 1 -54.62 -34.69 -43.46
N ARG A 2 -54.75 -33.71 -42.57
CA ARG A 2 -53.93 -32.50 -42.53
C ARG A 2 -52.95 -32.64 -41.37
N PHE A 3 -51.65 -32.75 -41.67
CA PHE A 3 -50.58 -32.74 -40.67
C PHE A 3 -50.23 -31.27 -40.31
N LEU A 4 -50.54 -30.84 -39.10
CA LEU A 4 -50.02 -29.60 -38.51
C LEU A 4 -48.63 -29.88 -37.96
N ALA A 5 -47.63 -29.28 -38.54
CA ALA A 5 -46.26 -29.24 -38.00
C ALA A 5 -46.17 -28.05 -37.04
N THR A 6 -46.06 -28.35 -35.73
CA THR A 6 -45.80 -27.35 -34.69
C THR A 6 -44.31 -27.09 -34.61
N LEU A 7 -43.85 -25.93 -35.08
CA LEU A 7 -42.47 -25.43 -34.85
C LEU A 7 -42.41 -24.89 -33.40
N ALA A 8 -41.68 -25.59 -32.54
CA ALA A 8 -41.28 -25.10 -31.24
C ALA A 8 -40.08 -24.18 -31.38
N ALA A 9 -40.27 -22.89 -31.28
CA ALA A 9 -39.19 -21.90 -31.18
C ALA A 9 -38.58 -21.97 -29.77
N ALA A 10 -37.40 -22.57 -29.64
CA ALA A 10 -36.59 -22.49 -28.42
C ALA A 10 -36.00 -21.07 -28.33
N ALA A 11 -36.55 -20.20 -27.50
CA ALA A 11 -35.94 -18.91 -27.15
C ALA A 11 -34.76 -19.19 -26.25
N LEU A 12 -33.53 -19.05 -26.78
CA LEU A 12 -32.31 -18.93 -25.98
C LEU A 12 -32.41 -17.62 -25.19
N LEU A 13 -32.75 -17.70 -23.91
CA LEU A 13 -32.52 -16.64 -22.95
C LEU A 13 -31.00 -16.49 -22.74
N ALA A 14 -30.39 -15.60 -23.51
CA ALA A 14 -29.04 -15.10 -23.21
C ALA A 14 -29.15 -14.32 -21.88
N THR A 15 -28.83 -14.95 -20.78
CA THR A 15 -28.60 -14.24 -19.51
C THR A 15 -27.37 -13.39 -19.74
N THR A 16 -27.55 -12.09 -19.96
CA THR A 16 -26.47 -11.11 -19.83
C THR A 16 -25.98 -11.21 -18.38
N ALA A 17 -24.82 -11.79 -18.17
CA ALA A 17 -24.14 -11.71 -16.89
C ALA A 17 -23.94 -10.22 -16.60
N GLU A 18 -24.68 -9.69 -15.64
CA GLU A 18 -24.49 -8.34 -15.14
C GLU A 18 -23.08 -8.30 -14.54
N ALA A 19 -22.27 -7.31 -14.94
CA ALA A 19 -20.91 -7.18 -14.44
C ALA A 19 -20.95 -7.05 -12.91
N GLU A 20 -20.23 -7.89 -12.20
CA GLU A 20 -20.15 -7.82 -10.74
C GLU A 20 -19.45 -6.52 -10.34
N THR A 21 -20.17 -5.65 -9.64
CA THR A 21 -19.62 -4.38 -9.13
C THR A 21 -18.91 -4.64 -7.83
N ILE A 22 -17.60 -4.32 -7.76
CA ILE A 22 -16.79 -4.42 -6.55
C ILE A 22 -16.25 -3.06 -6.13
N ARG A 23 -16.31 -2.75 -4.82
CA ARG A 23 -15.75 -1.55 -4.22
C ARG A 23 -14.35 -1.87 -3.70
N ILE A 24 -13.35 -1.12 -4.15
CA ILE A 24 -11.96 -1.33 -3.77
C ILE A 24 -11.44 -0.10 -3.05
N GLY A 25 -11.03 -0.30 -1.78
CA GLY A 25 -10.39 0.73 -0.96
C GLY A 25 -8.93 0.92 -1.31
N VAL A 26 -8.54 2.15 -1.54
CA VAL A 26 -7.15 2.55 -1.81
C VAL A 26 -6.82 3.82 -1.03
N THR A 27 -5.55 4.14 -0.83
CA THR A 27 -5.18 5.49 -0.41
C THR A 27 -5.14 6.43 -1.60
N ALA A 28 -5.51 7.69 -1.39
CA ALA A 28 -5.46 8.75 -2.38
C ALA A 28 -4.07 8.88 -3.02
N GLY A 29 -3.99 9.50 -4.19
CA GLY A 29 -2.77 9.69 -4.95
C GLY A 29 -2.31 8.43 -5.69
N PRO A 30 -1.04 7.99 -5.56
CA PRO A 30 -0.50 6.92 -6.40
C PRO A 30 -1.31 5.63 -6.44
N HIS A 31 -1.86 5.17 -5.30
CA HIS A 31 -2.68 3.96 -5.26
C HIS A 31 -4.00 4.12 -6.02
N ALA A 32 -4.64 5.29 -5.93
CA ALA A 32 -5.85 5.60 -6.69
C ALA A 32 -5.54 5.69 -8.19
N GLU A 33 -4.46 6.38 -8.58
CA GLU A 33 -4.04 6.47 -9.99
C GLU A 33 -3.78 5.08 -10.60
N ILE A 34 -3.15 4.18 -9.85
CA ILE A 34 -2.92 2.79 -10.29
C ILE A 34 -4.26 2.05 -10.42
N MET A 35 -5.13 2.18 -9.42
CA MET A 35 -6.42 1.49 -9.41
C MET A 35 -7.34 1.97 -10.53
N ASP A 36 -7.22 3.22 -10.99
CA ASP A 36 -7.94 3.73 -12.16
C ASP A 36 -7.54 3.02 -13.46
N VAL A 37 -6.26 2.62 -13.58
CA VAL A 37 -5.81 1.78 -14.71
C VAL A 37 -6.34 0.36 -14.58
N VAL A 38 -6.27 -0.22 -13.38
CA VAL A 38 -6.83 -1.55 -13.06
C VAL A 38 -8.33 -1.59 -13.38
N LYS A 39 -9.08 -0.55 -13.00
CA LYS A 39 -10.51 -0.40 -13.30
C LYS A 39 -10.79 -0.46 -14.80
N LYS A 40 -10.00 0.24 -15.64
CA LYS A 40 -10.15 0.20 -17.10
C LYS A 40 -9.94 -1.21 -17.66
N VAL A 41 -8.87 -1.88 -17.24
CA VAL A 41 -8.58 -3.26 -17.65
C VAL A 41 -9.64 -4.23 -17.13
N GLY A 42 -10.13 -4.03 -15.91
CA GLY A 42 -11.21 -4.84 -15.31
C GLY A 42 -12.51 -4.75 -16.10
N ALA A 43 -12.88 -3.55 -16.54
CA ALA A 43 -14.09 -3.32 -17.33
C ALA A 43 -14.09 -4.10 -18.66
N GLU A 44 -12.92 -4.22 -19.32
CA GLU A 44 -12.75 -5.03 -20.54
C GLU A 44 -12.95 -6.52 -20.27
N ARG A 45 -12.90 -6.95 -19.01
CA ARG A 45 -13.04 -8.34 -18.54
C ARG A 45 -14.39 -8.59 -17.84
N GLY A 46 -15.31 -7.62 -17.89
CA GLY A 46 -16.63 -7.73 -17.27
C GLY A 46 -16.64 -7.50 -15.76
N LEU A 47 -15.60 -6.86 -15.20
CA LEU A 47 -15.51 -6.48 -13.80
C LEU A 47 -15.72 -4.97 -13.64
N ASP A 48 -16.81 -4.54 -12.99
CA ASP A 48 -17.07 -3.14 -12.67
C ASP A 48 -16.41 -2.78 -11.32
N ILE A 49 -15.37 -1.92 -11.35
CA ILE A 49 -14.64 -1.49 -10.15
C ILE A 49 -15.07 -0.09 -9.75
N LYS A 50 -15.50 0.06 -8.50
CA LYS A 50 -15.70 1.34 -7.83
C LYS A 50 -14.55 1.62 -6.88
N VAL A 51 -13.72 2.60 -7.20
CA VAL A 51 -12.59 3.02 -6.36
C VAL A 51 -13.13 3.87 -5.22
N VAL A 52 -12.73 3.52 -3.98
CA VAL A 52 -13.03 4.28 -2.77
C VAL A 52 -11.72 4.75 -2.16
N GLU A 53 -11.52 6.07 -2.14
CA GLU A 53 -10.28 6.67 -1.66
C GLU A 53 -10.33 6.99 -0.18
N PHE A 54 -9.24 6.71 0.52
CA PHE A 54 -9.01 7.01 1.93
C PHE A 54 -7.77 7.89 2.10
N THR A 55 -7.78 8.71 3.15
CA THR A 55 -6.68 9.63 3.46
C THR A 55 -5.73 9.08 4.52
N ASP A 56 -6.07 7.96 5.16
CA ASP A 56 -5.30 7.30 6.21
C ASP A 56 -5.21 5.78 5.99
N TYR A 57 -4.46 5.09 6.86
CA TYR A 57 -4.29 3.63 6.79
C TYR A 57 -5.21 2.85 7.73
N VAL A 58 -5.97 3.51 8.60
CA VAL A 58 -6.78 2.86 9.65
C VAL A 58 -8.10 2.35 9.10
N ILE A 59 -8.81 3.21 8.36
CA ILE A 59 -10.18 2.98 7.91
C ILE A 59 -10.31 1.87 6.86
N PRO A 60 -9.40 1.69 5.86
CA PRO A 60 -9.63 0.75 4.77
C PRO A 60 -9.84 -0.71 5.20
N ASN A 61 -9.10 -1.20 6.22
CA ASN A 61 -9.29 -2.56 6.73
C ASN A 61 -10.59 -2.70 7.53
N GLN A 62 -10.98 -1.67 8.27
CA GLN A 62 -12.26 -1.64 8.98
C GLN A 62 -13.43 -1.68 7.99
N ALA A 63 -13.40 -0.86 6.94
CA ALA A 63 -14.41 -0.83 5.89
C ALA A 63 -14.51 -2.19 5.16
N LEU A 64 -13.37 -2.85 4.91
CA LEU A 64 -13.34 -4.20 4.34
C LEU A 64 -13.98 -5.24 5.28
N ALA A 65 -13.65 -5.20 6.58
CA ALA A 65 -14.21 -6.10 7.57
C ALA A 65 -15.73 -5.93 7.75
N LEU A 66 -16.22 -4.68 7.65
CA LEU A 66 -17.64 -4.32 7.76
C LEU A 66 -18.44 -4.51 6.47
N LYS A 67 -17.83 -5.00 5.39
CA LYS A 67 -18.43 -5.21 4.06
C LYS A 67 -18.81 -3.92 3.32
N ASP A 68 -18.24 -2.79 3.70
CA ASP A 68 -18.34 -1.55 2.94
C ASP A 68 -17.44 -1.56 1.69
N LEU A 69 -16.48 -2.48 1.64
CA LEU A 69 -15.59 -2.77 0.52
C LEU A 69 -15.57 -4.27 0.23
N GLU A 70 -15.26 -4.66 -1.01
CA GLU A 70 -14.98 -6.05 -1.40
C GLU A 70 -13.49 -6.38 -1.31
N ALA A 71 -12.60 -5.39 -1.57
CA ALA A 71 -11.16 -5.54 -1.50
C ALA A 71 -10.49 -4.23 -1.04
N ASN A 72 -9.21 -4.29 -0.67
CA ASN A 72 -8.38 -3.09 -0.59
C ASN A 72 -6.96 -3.34 -1.13
N SER A 73 -6.31 -2.26 -1.58
CA SER A 73 -4.93 -2.26 -2.08
C SER A 73 -4.23 -0.96 -1.66
N PHE A 74 -3.63 -0.95 -0.47
CA PHE A 74 -2.95 0.22 0.08
C PHE A 74 -1.81 -0.14 1.04
N GLN A 75 -1.77 -1.37 1.54
CA GLN A 75 -0.97 -1.84 2.66
C GLN A 75 0.02 -2.92 2.25
N HIS A 76 1.07 -3.09 3.03
CA HIS A 76 1.98 -4.24 2.97
C HIS A 76 1.58 -5.33 3.99
N GLU A 77 2.10 -6.53 3.78
CA GLU A 77 1.72 -7.69 4.59
C GLU A 77 2.03 -7.54 6.11
N PRO A 78 3.17 -6.97 6.55
CA PRO A 78 3.41 -6.71 7.97
C PRO A 78 2.36 -5.81 8.63
N TYR A 79 1.85 -4.79 7.90
CA TYR A 79 0.78 -3.93 8.38
C TYR A 79 -0.52 -4.74 8.57
N LEU A 80 -0.94 -5.50 7.55
CA LEU A 80 -2.12 -6.35 7.64
C LEU A 80 -2.03 -7.33 8.82
N LYS A 81 -0.89 -8.04 8.97
CA LYS A 81 -0.68 -8.97 10.09
C LYS A 81 -0.82 -8.30 11.45
N ASN A 82 -0.30 -7.09 11.61
CA ASN A 82 -0.47 -6.31 12.84
C ASN A 82 -1.94 -5.95 13.09
N GLN A 83 -2.67 -5.52 12.06
CA GLN A 83 -4.08 -5.19 12.17
C GLN A 83 -4.92 -6.40 12.58
N ILE A 84 -4.79 -7.53 11.88
CA ILE A 84 -5.58 -8.73 12.19
C ILE A 84 -5.24 -9.33 13.55
N SER A 85 -3.99 -9.22 14.02
CA SER A 85 -3.58 -9.69 15.35
C SER A 85 -4.28 -8.93 16.49
N LYS A 86 -4.58 -7.64 16.26
CA LYS A 86 -5.25 -6.78 17.24
C LYS A 86 -6.77 -6.87 17.20
N THR A 87 -7.34 -7.06 16.00
CA THR A 87 -8.78 -6.95 15.77
C THR A 87 -9.47 -8.29 15.59
N GLY A 88 -8.73 -9.33 15.23
CA GLY A 88 -9.29 -10.65 14.88
C GLY A 88 -10.01 -10.67 13.54
N TRP A 89 -9.94 -9.60 12.72
CA TRP A 89 -10.57 -9.53 11.41
C TRP A 89 -10.10 -10.66 10.50
N LYS A 90 -11.04 -11.23 9.74
CA LYS A 90 -10.80 -12.30 8.78
C LYS A 90 -10.49 -11.71 7.41
N ILE A 91 -9.34 -11.04 7.30
CA ILE A 91 -8.81 -10.44 6.08
C ILE A 91 -7.56 -11.20 5.66
N VAL A 92 -7.45 -11.53 4.38
CA VAL A 92 -6.33 -12.28 3.83
C VAL A 92 -5.74 -11.58 2.63
N LYS A 93 -4.44 -11.74 2.44
CA LYS A 93 -3.74 -11.38 1.22
C LYS A 93 -4.10 -12.37 0.12
N VAL A 94 -4.38 -11.86 -1.09
CA VAL A 94 -4.62 -12.68 -2.28
C VAL A 94 -3.57 -12.50 -3.37
N ALA A 95 -2.88 -11.35 -3.41
CA ALA A 95 -1.78 -11.10 -4.35
C ALA A 95 -0.79 -10.07 -3.81
N ASN A 96 0.44 -10.07 -4.35
CA ASN A 96 1.32 -8.92 -4.28
C ASN A 96 0.85 -7.88 -5.29
N THR A 97 1.21 -6.61 -5.07
CA THR A 97 0.87 -5.52 -6.01
C THR A 97 2.10 -4.71 -6.38
N ILE A 98 2.53 -3.77 -5.58
CA ILE A 98 3.63 -2.86 -5.90
C ILE A 98 4.67 -2.82 -4.79
N GLY A 99 5.93 -2.68 -5.18
CA GLY A 99 7.01 -2.26 -4.30
C GLY A 99 7.08 -0.73 -4.27
N SER A 100 7.22 -0.17 -3.08
CA SER A 100 7.23 1.28 -2.88
C SER A 100 8.21 1.63 -1.76
N PRO A 101 9.53 1.74 -2.08
CA PRO A 101 10.57 1.99 -1.09
C PRO A 101 10.34 3.28 -0.33
N GLN A 102 10.31 3.20 1.01
CA GLN A 102 10.16 4.35 1.90
C GLN A 102 11.45 5.18 1.95
N GLY A 103 11.29 6.49 2.13
CA GLY A 103 12.40 7.42 2.25
C GLY A 103 12.42 8.17 3.58
N VAL A 104 13.62 8.68 3.92
CA VAL A 104 13.84 9.65 4.98
C VAL A 104 14.15 10.99 4.34
N TYR A 105 13.50 12.03 4.82
CA TYR A 105 13.55 13.37 4.23
C TYR A 105 13.96 14.41 5.25
N SER A 106 14.57 15.49 4.79
CA SER A 106 14.94 16.64 5.60
C SER A 106 14.92 17.92 4.76
N GLN A 107 14.47 19.01 5.36
CA GLN A 107 14.61 20.36 4.78
C GLN A 107 15.95 20.99 5.16
N LYS A 108 16.63 20.49 6.20
CA LYS A 108 17.81 21.10 6.81
C LYS A 108 19.09 20.39 6.43
N TYR A 109 19.06 19.07 6.24
CA TYR A 109 20.26 18.22 6.05
C TYR A 109 20.19 17.46 4.74
N LYS A 110 21.35 17.23 4.13
CA LYS A 110 21.46 16.48 2.87
C LYS A 110 21.89 15.03 3.08
N LYS A 111 22.36 14.69 4.26
CA LYS A 111 22.81 13.34 4.64
C LYS A 111 22.47 13.07 6.10
N LEU A 112 22.13 11.84 6.44
CA LEU A 112 21.92 11.41 7.83
C LEU A 112 23.18 11.57 8.70
N ALA A 113 24.37 11.48 8.10
CA ALA A 113 25.64 11.69 8.80
C ALA A 113 25.79 13.11 9.36
N ASP A 114 25.15 14.11 8.73
CA ASP A 114 25.26 15.51 9.12
C ASP A 114 24.34 15.90 10.29
N LEU A 115 23.49 14.98 10.75
CA LEU A 115 22.58 15.23 11.88
C LEU A 115 23.36 15.58 13.15
N PRO A 116 22.99 16.66 13.87
CA PRO A 116 23.60 17.01 15.15
C PRO A 116 23.15 16.03 16.26
N GLU A 117 23.87 16.08 17.37
CA GLU A 117 23.42 15.43 18.60
C GLU A 117 22.07 15.99 19.04
N GLY A 118 21.14 15.11 19.44
CA GLY A 118 19.80 15.49 19.88
C GLY A 118 18.82 15.84 18.75
N ALA A 119 19.20 15.63 17.48
CA ALA A 119 18.30 15.87 16.35
C ALA A 119 16.96 15.14 16.51
N ARG A 120 15.87 15.82 16.11
CA ARG A 120 14.50 15.28 16.20
C ARG A 120 14.16 14.47 14.94
N VAL A 121 13.65 13.27 15.15
CA VAL A 121 13.29 12.32 14.08
C VAL A 121 11.82 11.96 14.21
N ALA A 122 11.00 12.22 13.18
CA ALA A 122 9.62 11.77 13.16
C ALA A 122 9.50 10.45 12.38
N ILE A 123 8.76 9.50 12.95
CA ILE A 123 8.41 8.19 12.37
C ILE A 123 6.91 7.94 12.54
N ALA A 124 6.37 6.95 11.81
CA ALA A 124 4.98 6.57 11.96
C ALA A 124 4.70 5.92 13.34
N ASN A 125 3.50 6.15 13.87
CA ASN A 125 3.06 5.60 15.16
C ASN A 125 2.46 4.18 15.04
N ASP A 126 2.22 3.67 13.82
CA ASP A 126 1.85 2.27 13.65
C ASP A 126 3.10 1.37 13.74
N PRO A 127 2.99 0.16 14.36
CA PRO A 127 4.15 -0.66 14.66
C PRO A 127 4.99 -1.02 13.45
N SER A 128 4.36 -1.29 12.31
CA SER A 128 5.08 -1.75 11.12
C SER A 128 5.79 -0.62 10.38
N ASN A 129 5.16 0.55 10.19
CA ASN A 129 5.82 1.68 9.54
C ASN A 129 6.77 2.42 10.47
N GLY A 130 6.51 2.41 11.80
CA GLY A 130 7.47 2.87 12.80
C GLY A 130 8.76 2.05 12.76
N ALA A 131 8.64 0.71 12.83
CA ALA A 131 9.77 -0.19 12.68
C ALA A 131 10.51 0.03 11.36
N ARG A 132 9.79 0.19 10.25
CA ARG A 132 10.36 0.47 8.92
C ARG A 132 11.23 1.73 8.93
N GLY A 133 10.75 2.82 9.56
CA GLY A 133 11.53 4.05 9.74
C GLY A 133 12.81 3.84 10.55
N LEU A 134 12.73 3.10 11.66
CA LEU A 134 13.90 2.73 12.47
C LEU A 134 14.88 1.86 11.71
N MET A 135 14.39 0.89 10.91
CA MET A 135 15.23 0.01 10.09
C MET A 135 16.00 0.78 9.01
N ILE A 136 15.40 1.83 8.40
CA ILE A 136 16.13 2.70 7.46
C ILE A 136 17.27 3.41 8.17
N LEU A 137 17.05 3.98 9.36
CA LEU A 137 18.09 4.65 10.13
C LEU A 137 19.21 3.69 10.54
N ALA A 138 18.86 2.46 10.89
CA ALA A 138 19.83 1.41 11.23
C ALA A 138 20.64 0.95 9.99
N LEU A 139 19.98 0.77 8.85
CA LEU A 139 20.61 0.44 7.58
C LEU A 139 21.69 1.47 7.19
N HIS A 140 21.44 2.73 7.48
CA HIS A 140 22.39 3.83 7.21
C HIS A 140 23.34 4.13 8.39
N GLY A 141 23.39 3.26 9.40
CA GLY A 141 24.38 3.33 10.49
C GLY A 141 24.16 4.47 11.50
N VAL A 142 22.96 5.07 11.53
CA VAL A 142 22.65 6.20 12.42
C VAL A 142 22.27 5.72 13.82
N ILE A 143 21.65 4.55 13.90
CA ILE A 143 21.32 3.82 15.14
C ILE A 143 21.63 2.35 14.98
N LYS A 144 21.59 1.57 16.08
CA LYS A 144 21.54 0.11 16.02
C LYS A 144 20.26 -0.40 16.69
N LEU A 145 19.66 -1.42 16.08
CA LEU A 145 18.50 -2.13 16.60
C LEU A 145 18.96 -3.46 17.21
N LYS A 146 18.23 -3.95 18.20
CA LYS A 146 18.44 -5.26 18.82
C LYS A 146 18.35 -6.39 17.77
N ASP A 147 17.38 -6.30 16.88
CA ASP A 147 17.22 -7.15 15.69
C ASP A 147 16.94 -6.26 14.48
N PRO A 148 17.86 -6.13 13.53
CA PRO A 148 17.70 -5.29 12.35
C PRO A 148 16.64 -5.80 11.37
N ASN A 149 16.15 -7.04 11.52
CA ASN A 149 15.13 -7.65 10.67
C ASN A 149 13.74 -7.70 11.31
N ASN A 150 13.60 -7.22 12.54
CA ASN A 150 12.31 -7.22 13.23
C ASN A 150 11.38 -6.12 12.67
N VAL A 151 10.39 -6.51 11.87
CA VAL A 151 9.37 -5.64 11.27
C VAL A 151 8.38 -5.00 12.27
N SER A 152 8.60 -5.22 13.57
CA SER A 152 7.83 -4.66 14.68
C SER A 152 8.73 -3.99 15.72
N SER A 153 9.97 -3.64 15.37
CA SER A 153 10.89 -2.91 16.24
C SER A 153 10.28 -1.60 16.70
N THR A 154 10.53 -1.24 17.95
CA THR A 154 10.09 0.00 18.58
C THR A 154 11.31 0.86 18.93
N ILE A 155 11.09 2.09 19.40
CA ILE A 155 12.16 2.96 19.90
C ILE A 155 12.90 2.30 21.09
N ALA A 156 12.22 1.44 21.87
CA ALA A 156 12.83 0.70 22.98
C ALA A 156 13.82 -0.38 22.52
N ASP A 157 13.77 -0.80 21.25
CA ASP A 157 14.70 -1.78 20.67
C ASP A 157 15.98 -1.15 20.12
N ILE A 158 16.14 0.18 20.25
CA ILE A 158 17.39 0.87 19.89
C ILE A 158 18.46 0.55 20.94
N THR A 159 19.52 -0.14 20.52
CA THR A 159 20.64 -0.54 21.37
C THR A 159 21.82 0.42 21.33
N ASP A 160 21.90 1.23 20.27
CA ASP A 160 22.95 2.25 20.11
C ASP A 160 22.35 3.49 19.40
N ASN A 161 22.54 4.65 20.00
CA ASN A 161 22.06 5.94 19.50
C ASN A 161 23.14 7.02 19.77
N PRO A 162 24.26 6.97 19.04
CA PRO A 162 25.42 7.79 19.34
C PRO A 162 25.16 9.29 19.21
N LYS A 163 24.21 9.66 18.36
CA LYS A 163 23.78 11.05 18.19
C LYS A 163 22.66 11.48 19.14
N LYS A 164 22.23 10.62 20.05
CA LYS A 164 21.14 10.89 21.01
C LYS A 164 19.88 11.42 20.32
N LEU A 165 19.54 10.85 19.15
CA LEU A 165 18.36 11.24 18.39
C LEU A 165 17.10 11.15 19.26
N ARG A 166 16.18 12.10 19.07
CA ARG A 166 14.91 12.20 19.79
C ARG A 166 13.79 11.85 18.83
N PHE A 167 13.08 10.76 19.13
CA PHE A 167 12.01 10.28 18.28
C PHE A 167 10.67 10.88 18.63
N VAL A 168 9.87 11.18 17.60
CA VAL A 168 8.47 11.61 17.68
C VAL A 168 7.66 10.65 16.80
N GLU A 169 6.61 10.06 17.37
CA GLU A 169 5.71 9.15 16.65
C GLU A 169 4.44 9.90 16.27
N LEU A 170 4.09 9.86 14.97
CA LEU A 170 2.95 10.56 14.39
C LEU A 170 2.18 9.62 13.46
N ASP A 171 0.91 9.93 13.22
CA ASP A 171 0.16 9.27 12.16
C ASP A 171 0.87 9.43 10.82
N ALA A 172 0.95 8.35 10.04
CA ALA A 172 1.70 8.35 8.79
C ALA A 172 1.27 9.48 7.84
N ALA A 173 -0.03 9.81 7.81
CA ALA A 173 -0.59 10.91 7.02
C ALA A 173 -0.11 12.32 7.48
N GLN A 174 0.38 12.45 8.73
CA GLN A 174 0.87 13.73 9.27
C GLN A 174 2.37 13.94 9.06
N LEU A 175 3.11 12.87 8.76
CA LEU A 175 4.56 12.91 8.63
C LEU A 175 5.09 13.96 7.63
N PRO A 176 4.49 14.17 6.44
CA PRO A 176 4.98 15.19 5.53
C PRO A 176 4.95 16.62 6.13
N ARG A 177 3.95 16.92 6.94
CA ARG A 177 3.83 18.23 7.60
C ARG A 177 4.88 18.43 8.68
N ALA A 178 5.32 17.35 9.34
CA ALA A 178 6.33 17.39 10.38
C ALA A 178 7.73 17.82 9.87
N LEU A 179 7.98 17.83 8.54
CA LEU A 179 9.23 18.31 7.93
C LEU A 179 9.59 19.74 8.33
N GLN A 180 8.61 20.57 8.69
CA GLN A 180 8.83 21.95 9.13
C GLN A 180 9.29 22.01 10.59
N ASP A 181 8.92 21.03 11.41
CA ASP A 181 9.05 21.06 12.86
C ASP A 181 10.19 20.22 13.41
N VAL A 182 10.68 19.24 12.63
CA VAL A 182 11.74 18.32 13.07
C VAL A 182 12.94 18.34 12.10
N ASP A 183 13.96 17.59 12.42
CA ASP A 183 15.19 17.58 11.61
C ASP A 183 15.12 16.59 10.46
N VAL A 184 14.53 15.43 10.69
CA VAL A 184 14.27 14.41 9.67
C VAL A 184 12.95 13.70 9.90
N VAL A 185 12.35 13.20 8.81
CA VAL A 185 11.08 12.48 8.83
C VAL A 185 11.18 11.25 7.93
N SER A 186 10.76 10.10 8.44
CA SER A 186 10.59 8.89 7.63
C SER A 186 9.16 8.86 7.08
N ILE A 187 9.00 8.99 5.76
CA ILE A 187 7.69 9.16 5.11
C ILE A 187 7.43 8.02 4.14
N ASN A 188 6.24 7.40 4.25
CA ASN A 188 5.77 6.43 3.28
C ASN A 188 5.62 7.07 1.89
N ASN A 189 5.96 6.32 0.85
CA ASN A 189 6.13 6.85 -0.50
C ASN A 189 4.88 7.57 -1.05
N ASN A 190 3.67 7.01 -0.82
CA ASN A 190 2.43 7.65 -1.27
C ASN A 190 2.20 9.02 -0.63
N TYR A 191 2.49 9.19 0.66
CA TYR A 191 2.38 10.48 1.33
C TYR A 191 3.48 11.46 0.92
N ALA A 192 4.70 10.95 0.63
CA ALA A 192 5.77 11.79 0.09
C ALA A 192 5.36 12.38 -1.27
N VAL A 193 4.86 11.54 -2.19
CA VAL A 193 4.40 11.97 -3.52
C VAL A 193 3.22 12.95 -3.41
N GLN A 194 2.24 12.69 -2.55
CA GLN A 194 1.11 13.60 -2.32
C GLN A 194 1.55 14.97 -1.77
N ALA A 195 2.64 15.00 -1.00
CA ALA A 195 3.23 16.23 -0.49
C ALA A 195 4.15 16.94 -1.50
N GLY A 196 4.22 16.45 -2.74
CA GLY A 196 5.07 17.02 -3.79
C GLY A 196 6.54 16.66 -3.72
N LEU A 197 6.92 15.71 -2.83
CA LEU A 197 8.27 15.19 -2.75
C LEU A 197 8.50 14.13 -3.84
N ASN A 198 9.70 14.11 -4.40
CA ASN A 198 10.14 13.04 -5.29
C ASN A 198 10.98 12.03 -4.50
N PRO A 199 10.48 10.81 -4.22
CA PRO A 199 11.21 9.83 -3.42
C PRO A 199 12.56 9.41 -4.01
N ALA A 200 12.76 9.57 -5.31
CA ALA A 200 14.02 9.21 -5.97
C ALA A 200 15.12 10.26 -5.76
N THR A 201 14.75 11.55 -5.63
CA THR A 201 15.71 12.67 -5.62
C THR A 201 15.75 13.43 -4.30
N ASP A 202 14.64 13.49 -3.56
CA ASP A 202 14.52 14.33 -2.37
C ASP A 202 14.79 13.56 -1.06
N ALA A 203 14.72 12.22 -1.10
CA ALA A 203 15.05 11.39 0.06
C ALA A 203 16.56 11.42 0.31
N ILE A 204 16.97 11.74 1.55
CA ILE A 204 18.37 11.73 2.00
C ILE A 204 18.84 10.32 2.40
N ALA A 205 17.92 9.40 2.60
CA ALA A 205 18.14 7.97 2.80
C ALA A 205 16.90 7.19 2.34
N ARG A 206 17.09 5.96 1.90
CA ARG A 206 16.01 5.06 1.46
C ARG A 206 16.26 3.65 1.98
N GLU A 207 15.20 2.87 2.09
CA GLU A 207 15.30 1.45 2.36
C GLU A 207 15.76 0.65 1.13
N ASN A 208 16.16 -0.60 1.40
CA ASN A 208 16.38 -1.57 0.32
C ASN A 208 15.03 -1.95 -0.30
N PRO A 209 14.85 -1.89 -1.64
CA PRO A 209 13.61 -2.30 -2.30
C PRO A 209 13.26 -3.78 -2.11
N ASP A 210 14.23 -4.64 -1.79
CA ASP A 210 14.04 -6.08 -1.59
C ASP A 210 13.49 -6.45 -0.19
N GLY A 211 13.00 -5.46 0.57
CA GLY A 211 12.43 -5.66 1.90
C GLY A 211 11.01 -6.26 1.89
N PRO A 212 10.47 -6.62 3.08
CA PRO A 212 9.15 -7.27 3.24
C PRO A 212 7.96 -6.32 3.03
N TRP A 213 8.20 -5.14 2.47
CA TRP A 213 7.25 -4.03 2.41
C TRP A 213 6.46 -3.96 1.11
N VAL A 214 6.45 -5.06 0.34
CA VAL A 214 5.63 -5.18 -0.86
C VAL A 214 4.16 -5.01 -0.50
N ASN A 215 3.47 -4.14 -1.23
CA ASN A 215 2.04 -3.93 -1.05
C ASN A 215 1.24 -5.10 -1.60
N ILE A 216 0.04 -5.24 -1.09
CA ILE A 216 -0.82 -6.40 -1.34
C ILE A 216 -2.23 -6.00 -1.73
N LEU A 217 -2.88 -6.89 -2.43
CA LEU A 217 -4.32 -6.93 -2.56
C LEU A 217 -4.88 -7.81 -1.44
N ALA A 218 -5.83 -7.28 -0.68
CA ALA A 218 -6.45 -7.97 0.43
C ALA A 218 -7.97 -8.03 0.27
N VAL A 219 -8.56 -9.15 0.69
CA VAL A 219 -10.00 -9.42 0.69
C VAL A 219 -10.42 -10.07 2.00
N ARG A 220 -11.73 -10.18 2.29
CA ARG A 220 -12.18 -11.04 3.38
C ARG A 220 -11.85 -12.50 3.07
N GLU A 221 -11.56 -13.30 4.10
CA GLU A 221 -11.23 -14.72 3.96
C GLU A 221 -12.34 -15.50 3.23
N GLU A 222 -13.61 -15.17 3.48
CA GLU A 222 -14.78 -15.78 2.85
C GLU A 222 -14.90 -15.47 1.34
N ASP A 223 -14.24 -14.44 0.86
CA ASP A 223 -14.33 -13.97 -0.52
C ASP A 223 -13.13 -14.41 -1.39
N LYS A 224 -12.06 -14.94 -0.79
CA LYS A 224 -10.77 -15.19 -1.46
C LYS A 224 -10.84 -16.06 -2.72
N ASP A 225 -11.81 -16.97 -2.78
CA ASP A 225 -11.98 -17.93 -3.88
C ASP A 225 -13.09 -17.51 -4.87
N LYS A 226 -13.66 -16.31 -4.72
CA LYS A 226 -14.67 -15.79 -5.64
C LYS A 226 -14.08 -15.50 -7.03
N PRO A 227 -14.85 -15.70 -8.11
CA PRO A 227 -14.36 -15.49 -9.49
C PRO A 227 -13.80 -14.08 -9.73
N TRP A 228 -14.45 -13.05 -9.17
CA TRP A 228 -14.02 -11.66 -9.33
C TRP A 228 -12.63 -11.39 -8.71
N VAL A 229 -12.22 -12.14 -7.68
CA VAL A 229 -10.88 -11.98 -7.09
C VAL A 229 -9.80 -12.33 -8.11
N LYS A 230 -9.98 -13.44 -8.82
CA LYS A 230 -9.06 -13.84 -9.89
C LYS A 230 -9.03 -12.80 -11.02
N GLN A 231 -10.21 -12.31 -11.45
CA GLN A 231 -10.30 -11.27 -12.48
C GLN A 231 -9.60 -9.97 -12.04
N LEU A 232 -9.76 -9.57 -10.76
CA LEU A 232 -9.11 -8.40 -10.20
C LEU A 232 -7.58 -8.55 -10.17
N ILE A 233 -7.07 -9.72 -9.76
CA ILE A 233 -5.62 -10.01 -9.76
C ILE A 233 -5.09 -9.93 -11.19
N GLU A 234 -5.75 -10.56 -12.16
CA GLU A 234 -5.35 -10.53 -13.57
C GLU A 234 -5.41 -9.11 -14.16
N ALA A 235 -6.38 -8.29 -13.76
CA ALA A 235 -6.46 -6.89 -14.18
C ALA A 235 -5.31 -6.07 -13.57
N TYR A 236 -4.98 -6.31 -12.30
CA TYR A 236 -3.89 -5.62 -11.62
C TYR A 236 -2.53 -6.02 -12.20
N HIS A 237 -2.28 -7.31 -12.46
CA HIS A 237 -1.03 -7.86 -12.98
C HIS A 237 -0.91 -7.75 -14.51
N SER A 238 -1.61 -6.80 -15.13
CA SER A 238 -1.64 -6.64 -16.58
C SER A 238 -0.50 -5.75 -17.10
N GLU A 239 -0.14 -5.93 -18.39
CA GLU A 239 0.85 -5.07 -19.06
C GLU A 239 0.47 -3.58 -19.07
N PRO A 240 -0.82 -3.17 -19.24
CA PRO A 240 -1.18 -1.75 -19.11
C PRO A 240 -0.86 -1.16 -17.74
N VAL A 241 -1.05 -1.90 -16.64
CA VAL A 241 -0.70 -1.44 -15.30
C VAL A 241 0.81 -1.34 -15.13
N LYS A 242 1.57 -2.32 -15.62
CA LYS A 242 3.03 -2.29 -15.59
C LYS A 242 3.59 -1.11 -16.37
N ALA A 243 3.15 -0.89 -17.59
CA ALA A 243 3.55 0.24 -18.42
C ALA A 243 3.20 1.59 -17.77
N PHE A 244 2.05 1.68 -17.09
CA PHE A 244 1.68 2.86 -16.32
C PHE A 244 2.65 3.12 -15.16
N LEU A 245 3.02 2.09 -14.38
CA LEU A 245 3.99 2.22 -13.29
C LEU A 245 5.34 2.74 -13.79
N GLU A 246 5.84 2.17 -14.89
CA GLU A 246 7.13 2.53 -15.48
C GLU A 246 7.16 3.98 -16.00
N THR A 247 6.08 4.41 -16.65
CA THR A 247 6.01 5.74 -17.26
C THR A 247 5.67 6.85 -16.25
N ARG A 248 4.70 6.59 -15.37
CA ARG A 248 4.18 7.58 -14.42
C ARG A 248 5.10 7.77 -13.22
N PHE A 249 5.63 6.67 -12.67
CA PHE A 249 6.37 6.69 -11.41
C PHE A 249 7.89 6.50 -11.56
N LYS A 250 8.39 6.15 -12.76
CA LYS A 250 9.81 6.14 -13.11
C LYS A 250 10.69 5.42 -12.06
N GLY A 251 10.27 4.23 -11.61
CA GLY A 251 11.01 3.41 -10.65
C GLY A 251 10.77 3.73 -9.17
N THR A 252 9.90 4.69 -8.83
CA THR A 252 9.49 4.91 -7.43
C THR A 252 8.37 3.97 -6.96
N TYR A 253 7.67 3.37 -7.91
CA TYR A 253 6.73 2.26 -7.73
C TYR A 253 7.07 1.15 -8.71
N LEU A 254 7.26 -0.05 -8.20
CA LEU A 254 7.74 -1.19 -8.97
C LEU A 254 6.67 -2.30 -9.00
N PRO A 255 6.41 -2.94 -10.15
CA PRO A 255 5.59 -4.14 -10.18
C PRO A 255 6.30 -5.26 -9.42
N THR A 256 5.54 -6.09 -8.69
CA THR A 256 6.09 -7.20 -7.89
C THR A 256 5.46 -8.54 -8.24
N TRP A 257 4.97 -8.66 -9.46
CA TRP A 257 4.43 -9.88 -10.09
C TRP A 257 5.20 -10.26 -11.34
#